data_d5bed9a487f74749977f497401a8dcfe
#
_entry.id   d5bed9a487f74749977f497401a8dcfe
#
_cell.length_a   1.000
_cell.length_b   1.000
_cell.length_c   1.000
_cell.angle_alpha   90.00
_cell.angle_beta   90.00
_cell.angle_gamma   90.00
#
_symmetry.space_group_name_H-M   'P 1'
#
loop_
_entity.id
_entity.type
_entity.pdbx_description
1 polymer ?
#
loop_
_entity_poly.entity_id
_entity_poly.type
_entity_poly.pdbx_seq_one_letter_code
_entity_poly.pdbx_strand_id
1 'polypeptide(L)'
;QEIRQQQRQLDIQRDHSLAFHEAHSPQREVEILHDQLLAAFNVDPTLRPRDVIVMVPDINVYAPHIQAVFGRYQPGRKRHIPFTISDQGQRHHEPVLIALETLMSLPRSRFAVSEIISLLEVPGIRDRFGINEDEIPLARRWVEGANIRWGLHGQHRESLDLPAELERNTWQSGLRSMLLGYGMGDDEPWAGVEPFGEIGGLQASLAGRLNDFVHQLETLWQALQTHRTPDEWEGLFSEMLGQFFHKVEGSDLLLLNRFRRQLAQWLEDALAAGLEEQT
;
A
#
# COMPACT_ATOMS: atom_id res chain seq x y z
N GLN A 1 30.24 -15.93 -35.92
CA GLN A 1 30.38 -17.35 -35.61
C GLN A 1 28.98 -17.90 -35.35
N GLU A 2 28.54 -18.76 -36.28
CA GLU A 2 27.22 -19.38 -36.32
C GLU A 2 27.04 -20.30 -35.11
N ILE A 3 26.07 -19.96 -34.24
CA ILE A 3 25.52 -20.94 -33.31
C ILE A 3 24.59 -21.83 -34.11
N ARG A 4 25.11 -22.99 -34.52
CA ARG A 4 24.31 -24.09 -35.09
C ARG A 4 23.29 -24.51 -34.03
N GLN A 5 22.03 -24.10 -34.20
CA GLN A 5 20.90 -24.73 -33.56
C GLN A 5 20.85 -26.19 -33.98
N GLN A 6 21.28 -27.09 -33.10
CA GLN A 6 20.90 -28.48 -33.20
C GLN A 6 19.40 -28.58 -33.01
N GLN A 7 18.64 -28.63 -34.10
CA GLN A 7 17.25 -29.04 -34.05
C GLN A 7 17.23 -30.49 -33.55
N ARG A 8 17.00 -30.69 -32.26
CA ARG A 8 16.58 -31.99 -31.76
C ARG A 8 15.21 -32.26 -32.40
N GLN A 9 15.11 -33.29 -33.23
CA GLN A 9 13.83 -33.82 -33.67
C GLN A 9 13.09 -34.33 -32.40
N LEU A 10 12.13 -33.59 -31.94
CA LEU A 10 11.24 -33.98 -30.87
C LEU A 10 10.29 -35.04 -31.41
N ASP A 11 10.31 -36.22 -30.80
CA ASP A 11 9.32 -37.26 -31.07
C ASP A 11 8.03 -36.88 -30.33
N ILE A 12 7.15 -36.13 -30.99
CA ILE A 12 5.90 -35.58 -30.43
C ILE A 12 5.02 -36.67 -29.81
N GLN A 13 5.11 -37.90 -30.24
CA GLN A 13 4.35 -39.03 -29.69
C GLN A 13 4.90 -39.54 -28.37
N ARG A 14 6.16 -39.23 -28.02
CA ARG A 14 6.83 -39.63 -26.80
C ARG A 14 7.16 -38.46 -25.85
N ASP A 15 6.90 -37.27 -26.31
CA ASP A 15 7.17 -36.07 -25.54
C ASP A 15 5.94 -35.73 -24.66
N HIS A 16 6.09 -35.97 -23.36
CA HIS A 16 5.10 -35.63 -22.32
C HIS A 16 5.45 -34.34 -21.59
N SER A 17 6.30 -33.48 -22.18
CA SER A 17 6.69 -32.19 -21.57
C SER A 17 5.55 -31.17 -21.47
N LEU A 18 4.52 -31.33 -22.31
CA LEU A 18 3.29 -30.51 -22.26
C LEU A 18 2.08 -31.42 -22.09
N ALA A 19 1.23 -31.06 -21.12
CA ALA A 19 -0.05 -31.70 -20.89
C ALA A 19 -1.13 -30.62 -20.69
N PHE A 20 -2.30 -30.84 -21.27
CA PHE A 20 -3.46 -29.96 -21.12
C PHE A 20 -4.55 -30.70 -20.35
N HIS A 21 -5.12 -30.02 -19.35
CA HIS A 21 -6.21 -30.54 -18.55
C HIS A 21 -7.38 -29.56 -18.62
N GLU A 22 -8.58 -30.07 -18.89
CA GLU A 22 -9.81 -29.28 -18.86
C GLU A 22 -10.56 -29.55 -17.56
N ALA A 23 -10.98 -28.47 -16.90
CA ALA A 23 -11.74 -28.53 -15.67
C ALA A 23 -12.95 -27.59 -15.71
N HIS A 24 -14.07 -27.98 -15.11
CA HIS A 24 -15.31 -27.21 -15.11
C HIS A 24 -15.40 -26.18 -13.98
N SER A 25 -14.41 -26.12 -13.08
CA SER A 25 -14.35 -25.15 -12.00
C SER A 25 -12.92 -24.97 -11.49
N PRO A 26 -12.59 -23.77 -10.89
CA PRO A 26 -11.27 -23.52 -10.29
C PRO A 26 -10.89 -24.54 -9.22
N GLN A 27 -11.85 -25.00 -8.41
CA GLN A 27 -11.57 -26.04 -7.42
C GLN A 27 -11.16 -27.36 -8.08
N ARG A 28 -11.86 -27.76 -9.14
CA ARG A 28 -11.53 -29.00 -9.85
C ARG A 28 -10.18 -28.91 -10.57
N GLU A 29 -9.85 -27.75 -11.07
CA GLU A 29 -8.54 -27.47 -11.66
C GLU A 29 -7.41 -27.68 -10.63
N VAL A 30 -7.56 -27.14 -9.42
CA VAL A 30 -6.60 -27.31 -8.34
C VAL A 30 -6.52 -28.75 -7.84
N GLU A 31 -7.63 -29.51 -7.81
CA GLU A 31 -7.64 -30.94 -7.49
C GLU A 31 -6.85 -31.76 -8.54
N ILE A 32 -7.06 -31.49 -9.81
CA ILE A 32 -6.31 -32.14 -10.90
C ILE A 32 -4.82 -31.84 -10.77
N LEU A 33 -4.46 -30.57 -10.55
CA LEU A 33 -3.08 -30.17 -10.32
C LEU A 33 -2.44 -30.94 -9.16
N HIS A 34 -3.13 -31.03 -8.02
CA HIS A 34 -2.64 -31.76 -6.84
C HIS A 34 -2.38 -33.25 -7.17
N ASP A 35 -3.30 -33.92 -7.88
CA ASP A 35 -3.17 -35.32 -8.25
C ASP A 35 -2.02 -35.52 -9.28
N GLN A 36 -1.85 -34.60 -10.25
CA GLN A 36 -0.74 -34.62 -11.22
C GLN A 36 0.63 -34.42 -10.55
N LEU A 37 0.72 -33.51 -9.57
CA LEU A 37 1.96 -33.32 -8.81
C LEU A 37 2.31 -34.55 -7.98
N LEU A 38 1.34 -35.18 -7.35
CA LEU A 38 1.55 -36.45 -6.62
C LEU A 38 2.06 -37.55 -7.57
N ALA A 39 1.49 -37.64 -8.76
CA ALA A 39 1.93 -38.60 -9.75
C ALA A 39 3.38 -38.31 -10.23
N ALA A 40 3.70 -37.03 -10.47
CA ALA A 40 5.04 -36.61 -10.87
C ALA A 40 6.11 -36.95 -9.81
N PHE A 41 5.83 -36.64 -8.52
CA PHE A 41 6.73 -36.96 -7.40
C PHE A 41 6.90 -38.45 -7.17
N ASN A 42 5.90 -39.27 -7.54
CA ASN A 42 6.00 -40.73 -7.46
C ASN A 42 6.84 -41.31 -8.62
N VAL A 43 6.80 -40.71 -9.81
CA VAL A 43 7.55 -41.15 -10.99
C VAL A 43 9.01 -40.71 -10.90
N ASP A 44 9.25 -39.49 -10.43
CA ASP A 44 10.62 -38.96 -10.28
C ASP A 44 10.88 -38.60 -8.80
N PRO A 45 11.57 -39.50 -8.05
CA PRO A 45 11.94 -39.25 -6.65
C PRO A 45 12.95 -38.10 -6.45
N THR A 46 13.56 -37.58 -7.50
CA THR A 46 14.52 -36.47 -7.44
C THR A 46 13.80 -35.11 -7.46
N LEU A 47 12.60 -35.07 -8.02
CA LEU A 47 11.76 -33.86 -8.09
C LEU A 47 11.25 -33.50 -6.67
N ARG A 48 11.42 -32.27 -6.28
CA ARG A 48 11.01 -31.77 -4.97
C ARG A 48 9.94 -30.69 -5.14
N PRO A 49 9.06 -30.48 -4.14
CA PRO A 49 8.06 -29.42 -4.20
C PRO A 49 8.63 -28.03 -4.50
N ARG A 50 9.81 -27.71 -4.02
CA ARG A 50 10.51 -26.44 -4.28
C ARG A 50 10.96 -26.26 -5.75
N ASP A 51 11.01 -27.34 -6.52
CA ASP A 51 11.42 -27.30 -7.93
C ASP A 51 10.22 -27.05 -8.86
N VAL A 52 9.00 -26.92 -8.29
CA VAL A 52 7.74 -26.71 -9.01
C VAL A 52 7.21 -25.30 -8.76
N ILE A 53 6.89 -24.60 -9.84
CA ILE A 53 6.23 -23.30 -9.81
C ILE A 53 4.86 -23.45 -10.47
N VAL A 54 3.82 -22.99 -9.77
CA VAL A 54 2.45 -22.91 -10.30
C VAL A 54 2.10 -21.44 -10.52
N MET A 55 1.70 -21.09 -11.74
CA MET A 55 1.27 -19.74 -12.09
C MET A 55 -0.21 -19.72 -12.38
N VAL A 56 -0.90 -18.71 -11.86
CA VAL A 56 -2.34 -18.49 -12.06
C VAL A 56 -2.60 -17.05 -12.51
N PRO A 57 -3.63 -16.78 -13.33
CA PRO A 57 -3.92 -15.43 -13.79
C PRO A 57 -4.33 -14.48 -12.66
N ASP A 58 -5.10 -14.97 -11.69
CA ASP A 58 -5.54 -14.22 -10.50
C ASP A 58 -5.46 -15.11 -9.26
N ILE A 59 -4.46 -14.87 -8.43
CA ILE A 59 -4.22 -15.64 -7.22
C ILE A 59 -5.37 -15.52 -6.20
N ASN A 60 -6.09 -14.39 -6.17
CA ASN A 60 -7.17 -14.19 -5.21
C ASN A 60 -8.34 -15.14 -5.48
N VAL A 61 -8.61 -15.44 -6.75
CA VAL A 61 -9.63 -16.43 -7.15
C VAL A 61 -9.21 -17.84 -6.76
N TYR A 62 -7.93 -18.19 -6.94
CA TYR A 62 -7.44 -19.56 -6.74
C TYR A 62 -6.99 -19.85 -5.31
N ALA A 63 -6.54 -18.88 -4.53
CA ALA A 63 -5.99 -19.07 -3.19
C ALA A 63 -6.92 -19.83 -2.22
N PRO A 64 -8.23 -19.54 -2.14
CA PRO A 64 -9.14 -20.33 -1.30
C PRO A 64 -9.20 -21.81 -1.72
N HIS A 65 -9.18 -22.08 -3.02
CA HIS A 65 -9.22 -23.43 -3.56
C HIS A 65 -7.90 -24.17 -3.33
N ILE A 66 -6.77 -23.48 -3.46
CA ILE A 66 -5.45 -24.03 -3.15
C ILE A 66 -5.37 -24.41 -1.67
N GLN A 67 -5.80 -23.52 -0.78
CA GLN A 67 -5.84 -23.79 0.66
C GLN A 67 -6.76 -24.97 1.01
N ALA A 68 -7.92 -25.06 0.37
CA ALA A 68 -8.88 -26.13 0.61
C ALA A 68 -8.35 -27.50 0.14
N VAL A 69 -7.62 -27.58 -0.97
CA VAL A 69 -7.12 -28.84 -1.56
C VAL A 69 -5.78 -29.24 -0.96
N PHE A 70 -4.78 -28.34 -1.01
CA PHE A 70 -3.42 -28.63 -0.52
C PHE A 70 -3.34 -28.60 1.01
N GLY A 71 -4.05 -27.67 1.66
CA GLY A 71 -4.09 -27.55 3.13
C GLY A 71 -4.88 -28.66 3.82
N ARG A 72 -5.63 -29.48 3.08
CA ARG A 72 -6.42 -30.60 3.63
C ARG A 72 -5.54 -31.68 4.28
N TYR A 73 -4.32 -31.82 3.83
CA TYR A 73 -3.42 -32.91 4.25
C TYR A 73 -2.38 -32.40 5.23
N GLN A 74 -2.29 -33.04 6.40
CA GLN A 74 -1.32 -32.68 7.43
C GLN A 74 0.11 -33.08 7.04
N PRO A 75 1.14 -32.34 7.49
CA PRO A 75 2.54 -32.73 7.33
C PRO A 75 2.81 -34.17 7.74
N GLY A 76 3.59 -34.89 6.92
CA GLY A 76 3.90 -36.32 7.15
C GLY A 76 2.90 -37.32 6.56
N ARG A 77 1.77 -36.89 6.01
CA ARG A 77 0.87 -37.76 5.27
C ARG A 77 1.30 -37.93 3.82
N LYS A 78 1.06 -39.11 3.22
CA LYS A 78 1.48 -39.45 1.85
C LYS A 78 0.98 -38.49 0.74
N ARG A 79 -0.13 -37.78 0.99
CA ARG A 79 -0.72 -36.83 0.04
C ARG A 79 -0.41 -35.36 0.39
N HIS A 80 0.41 -35.12 1.41
CA HIS A 80 0.82 -33.77 1.77
C HIS A 80 1.91 -33.26 0.83
N ILE A 81 1.63 -32.16 0.14
CA ILE A 81 2.60 -31.40 -0.65
C ILE A 81 2.78 -30.05 0.05
N PRO A 82 3.97 -29.71 0.58
CA PRO A 82 4.21 -28.39 1.13
C PRO A 82 4.12 -27.33 0.02
N PHE A 83 3.44 -26.24 0.30
CA PHE A 83 3.23 -25.15 -0.64
C PHE A 83 3.32 -23.80 0.04
N THR A 84 3.62 -22.77 -0.73
CA THR A 84 3.56 -21.37 -0.34
C THR A 84 2.80 -20.63 -1.43
N ILE A 85 1.86 -19.78 -1.06
CA ILE A 85 1.15 -18.91 -1.99
C ILE A 85 1.81 -17.54 -1.90
N SER A 86 2.46 -17.13 -2.98
CA SER A 86 3.00 -15.80 -3.16
C SER A 86 1.92 -14.88 -3.75
N ASP A 87 2.09 -13.59 -3.59
CA ASP A 87 1.21 -12.56 -4.19
C ASP A 87 -0.27 -12.63 -3.77
N GLN A 88 -0.60 -13.37 -2.71
CA GLN A 88 -1.89 -13.15 -2.05
C GLN A 88 -1.93 -11.69 -1.62
N GLY A 89 -2.68 -10.90 -2.37
CA GLY A 89 -2.82 -9.47 -2.15
C GLY A 89 -3.58 -9.14 -0.87
N GLN A 90 -3.08 -9.57 0.28
CA GLN A 90 -3.47 -8.94 1.56
C GLN A 90 -3.17 -7.43 1.49
N ARG A 91 -2.18 -7.02 0.66
CA ARG A 91 -1.83 -5.60 0.45
C ARG A 91 -2.99 -4.77 -0.11
N HIS A 92 -3.83 -5.32 -0.97
CA HIS A 92 -4.91 -4.55 -1.61
C HIS A 92 -6.26 -4.60 -0.88
N HIS A 93 -6.37 -5.38 0.19
CA HIS A 93 -7.62 -5.52 0.95
C HIS A 93 -7.54 -4.99 2.40
N GLU A 94 -6.34 -4.62 2.86
CA GLU A 94 -6.15 -4.09 4.21
C GLU A 94 -5.83 -2.60 4.15
N PRO A 95 -6.82 -1.71 4.41
CA PRO A 95 -6.63 -0.26 4.32
C PRO A 95 -5.43 0.27 5.12
N VAL A 96 -5.14 -0.34 6.27
CA VAL A 96 -3.99 0.02 7.12
C VAL A 96 -2.65 -0.22 6.40
N LEU A 97 -2.50 -1.32 5.63
CA LEU A 97 -1.26 -1.59 4.90
C LEU A 97 -1.07 -0.60 3.75
N ILE A 98 -2.17 -0.26 3.04
CA ILE A 98 -2.15 0.77 2.00
C ILE A 98 -1.76 2.12 2.60
N ALA A 99 -2.33 2.46 3.76
CA ALA A 99 -1.99 3.71 4.44
C ALA A 99 -0.53 3.75 4.89
N LEU A 100 0.02 2.67 5.44
CA LEU A 100 1.45 2.58 5.79
C LEU A 100 2.33 2.76 4.56
N GLU A 101 2.02 2.08 3.45
CA GLU A 101 2.76 2.22 2.20
C GLU A 101 2.70 3.65 1.66
N THR A 102 1.52 4.28 1.70
CA THR A 102 1.33 5.68 1.29
C THR A 102 2.16 6.62 2.16
N LEU A 103 2.09 6.49 3.49
CA LEU A 103 2.85 7.33 4.42
C LEU A 103 4.37 7.18 4.22
N MET A 104 4.87 5.97 4.02
CA MET A 104 6.30 5.71 3.77
C MET A 104 6.75 6.19 2.40
N SER A 105 5.85 6.26 1.42
CA SER A 105 6.15 6.71 0.05
C SER A 105 5.98 8.21 -0.18
N LEU A 106 5.64 8.98 0.84
CA LEU A 106 5.44 10.44 0.73
C LEU A 106 6.57 11.20 0.00
N PRO A 107 7.86 10.86 0.16
CA PRO A 107 8.93 11.54 -0.59
C PRO A 107 8.79 11.45 -2.11
N ARG A 108 8.08 10.44 -2.63
CA ARG A 108 7.82 10.23 -4.05
C ARG A 108 6.38 10.56 -4.45
N SER A 109 5.52 10.86 -3.48
CA SER A 109 4.11 11.17 -3.70
C SER A 109 3.96 12.53 -4.38
N ARG A 110 2.94 12.64 -5.21
CA ARG A 110 2.47 13.92 -5.73
C ARG A 110 1.45 14.61 -4.81
N PHE A 111 1.09 14.00 -3.70
CA PHE A 111 0.03 14.45 -2.82
C PHE A 111 -1.29 14.68 -3.58
N ALA A 112 -1.64 13.72 -4.45
CA ALA A 112 -2.92 13.75 -5.15
C ALA A 112 -4.09 13.66 -4.16
N VAL A 113 -5.17 14.39 -4.43
CA VAL A 113 -6.36 14.41 -3.56
C VAL A 113 -6.88 13.00 -3.28
N SER A 114 -6.96 12.14 -4.30
CA SER A 114 -7.42 10.77 -4.14
C SER A 114 -6.55 9.97 -3.17
N GLU A 115 -5.23 10.11 -3.27
CA GLU A 115 -4.25 9.44 -2.41
C GLU A 115 -4.38 9.91 -0.95
N ILE A 116 -4.40 11.22 -0.72
CA ILE A 116 -4.42 11.80 0.63
C ILE A 116 -5.77 11.56 1.33
N ILE A 117 -6.87 11.72 0.60
CA ILE A 117 -8.20 11.48 1.19
C ILE A 117 -8.44 9.99 1.47
N SER A 118 -7.83 9.07 0.70
CA SER A 118 -7.95 7.63 0.99
C SER A 118 -7.33 7.23 2.35
N LEU A 119 -6.35 7.98 2.86
CA LEU A 119 -5.82 7.78 4.22
C LEU A 119 -6.90 7.96 5.29
N LEU A 120 -7.86 8.88 5.08
CA LEU A 120 -8.99 9.10 5.98
C LEU A 120 -10.05 7.97 5.92
N GLU A 121 -9.94 7.03 5.00
CA GLU A 121 -10.79 5.82 4.98
C GLU A 121 -10.37 4.83 6.08
N VAL A 122 -9.15 4.94 6.61
CA VAL A 122 -8.66 4.14 7.73
C VAL A 122 -9.18 4.68 9.06
N PRO A 123 -9.99 3.91 9.82
CA PRO A 123 -10.59 4.38 11.08
C PRO A 123 -9.57 4.95 12.06
N GLY A 124 -8.45 4.26 12.28
CA GLY A 124 -7.41 4.69 13.20
C GLY A 124 -6.79 6.04 12.84
N ILE A 125 -6.70 6.39 11.55
CA ILE A 125 -6.24 7.70 11.08
C ILE A 125 -7.34 8.75 11.31
N ARG A 126 -8.58 8.46 10.92
CA ARG A 126 -9.70 9.36 11.18
C ARG A 126 -9.81 9.74 12.65
N ASP A 127 -9.80 8.74 13.52
CA ASP A 127 -9.89 8.94 14.97
C ASP A 127 -8.75 9.80 15.51
N ARG A 128 -7.56 9.67 14.94
CA ARG A 128 -6.40 10.48 15.33
C ARG A 128 -6.61 11.97 15.08
N PHE A 129 -7.25 12.31 13.97
CA PHE A 129 -7.52 13.69 13.59
C PHE A 129 -8.94 14.16 13.95
N GLY A 130 -9.72 13.31 14.63
CA GLY A 130 -11.09 13.63 15.06
C GLY A 130 -12.07 13.84 13.92
N ILE A 131 -11.79 13.27 12.74
CA ILE A 131 -12.66 13.34 11.55
C ILE A 131 -13.59 12.14 11.58
N ASN A 132 -14.90 12.36 11.53
CA ASN A 132 -15.89 11.30 11.51
C ASN A 132 -16.09 10.76 10.08
N GLU A 133 -16.59 9.54 9.97
CA GLU A 133 -16.82 8.89 8.67
C GLU A 133 -17.85 9.64 7.81
N ASP A 134 -18.89 10.15 8.42
CA ASP A 134 -19.92 10.95 7.78
C ASP A 134 -19.44 12.34 7.31
N GLU A 135 -18.28 12.82 7.81
CA GLU A 135 -17.65 14.07 7.38
C GLU A 135 -16.75 13.89 6.12
N ILE A 136 -16.38 12.65 5.74
CA ILE A 136 -15.53 12.43 4.56
C ILE A 136 -16.16 12.94 3.25
N PRO A 137 -17.44 12.70 2.96
CA PRO A 137 -18.07 13.28 1.77
C PRO A 137 -18.02 14.80 1.73
N LEU A 138 -18.18 15.44 2.88
CA LEU A 138 -18.08 16.90 3.01
C LEU A 138 -16.65 17.39 2.77
N ALA A 139 -15.66 16.73 3.37
CA ALA A 139 -14.24 17.04 3.14
C ALA A 139 -13.88 16.92 1.65
N ARG A 140 -14.33 15.87 0.96
CA ARG A 140 -14.14 15.70 -0.50
C ARG A 140 -14.75 16.87 -1.28
N ARG A 141 -15.99 17.22 -0.98
CA ARG A 141 -16.70 18.34 -1.64
C ARG A 141 -15.93 19.65 -1.45
N TRP A 142 -15.44 19.94 -0.24
CA TRP A 142 -14.68 21.16 0.03
C TRP A 142 -13.32 21.18 -0.66
N VAL A 143 -12.62 20.06 -0.68
CA VAL A 143 -11.36 19.90 -1.41
C VAL A 143 -11.54 20.15 -2.91
N GLU A 144 -12.63 19.63 -3.48
CA GLU A 144 -12.99 19.87 -4.89
C GLU A 144 -13.38 21.33 -5.15
N GLY A 145 -14.21 21.92 -4.27
CA GLY A 145 -14.71 23.28 -4.39
C GLY A 145 -13.60 24.33 -4.19
N ALA A 146 -12.69 24.11 -3.26
CA ALA A 146 -11.48 24.93 -3.08
C ALA A 146 -10.42 24.66 -4.13
N ASN A 147 -10.75 23.84 -5.15
CA ASN A 147 -9.93 23.56 -6.31
C ASN A 147 -8.56 22.91 -6.00
N ILE A 148 -8.46 22.15 -4.91
CA ILE A 148 -7.29 21.35 -4.59
C ILE A 148 -7.22 20.17 -5.58
N ARG A 149 -6.06 19.89 -6.14
CA ARG A 149 -5.85 18.77 -7.06
C ARG A 149 -4.68 17.90 -6.64
N TRP A 150 -3.51 18.48 -6.45
CA TRP A 150 -2.28 17.79 -6.07
C TRP A 150 -1.20 18.76 -5.63
N GLY A 151 -0.19 18.24 -4.92
CA GLY A 151 0.95 19.01 -4.41
C GLY A 151 0.66 19.70 -3.08
N LEU A 152 1.60 19.69 -2.16
CA LEU A 152 1.47 20.37 -0.88
C LEU A 152 1.48 21.91 -1.06
N HIS A 153 2.57 22.41 -1.65
CA HIS A 153 2.87 23.82 -1.89
C HIS A 153 3.94 23.96 -2.99
N GLY A 154 4.39 25.18 -3.29
CA GLY A 154 5.38 25.45 -4.34
C GLY A 154 6.70 24.71 -4.16
N GLN A 155 7.27 24.69 -2.94
CA GLN A 155 8.53 23.97 -2.67
C GLN A 155 8.40 22.44 -2.87
N HIS A 156 7.25 21.86 -2.52
CA HIS A 156 7.00 20.44 -2.84
C HIS A 156 6.99 20.21 -4.36
N ARG A 157 6.43 21.13 -5.16
CA ARG A 157 6.49 21.03 -6.62
C ARG A 157 7.89 21.20 -7.16
N GLU A 158 8.69 22.07 -6.56
CA GLU A 158 10.09 22.23 -6.90
C GLU A 158 10.90 20.93 -6.67
N SER A 159 10.62 20.19 -5.60
CA SER A 159 11.23 18.87 -5.37
C SER A 159 10.85 17.81 -6.42
N LEU A 160 9.84 18.09 -7.26
CA LEU A 160 9.41 17.28 -8.39
C LEU A 160 9.81 17.88 -9.75
N ASP A 161 10.84 18.75 -9.78
CA ASP A 161 11.35 19.44 -10.97
C ASP A 161 10.32 20.35 -11.66
N LEU A 162 9.41 20.95 -10.88
CA LEU A 162 8.40 21.89 -11.39
C LEU A 162 8.63 23.29 -10.82
N PRO A 163 8.19 24.36 -11.52
CA PRO A 163 8.33 25.72 -11.02
C PRO A 163 7.59 25.95 -9.68
N ALA A 164 8.30 26.50 -8.68
CA ALA A 164 7.74 26.76 -7.35
C ALA A 164 6.58 27.78 -7.37
N GLU A 165 6.54 28.67 -8.40
CA GLU A 165 5.49 29.68 -8.57
C GLU A 165 4.11 29.07 -8.88
N LEU A 166 4.05 27.78 -9.22
CA LEU A 166 2.80 27.05 -9.48
C LEU A 166 2.10 26.64 -8.18
N GLU A 167 1.74 27.59 -7.34
CA GLU A 167 1.05 27.31 -6.07
C GLU A 167 -0.45 26.98 -6.21
N ARG A 168 -1.07 27.32 -7.33
CA ARG A 168 -2.49 27.06 -7.56
C ARG A 168 -2.78 25.57 -7.53
N ASN A 169 -3.97 25.22 -7.01
CA ASN A 169 -4.45 23.84 -6.91
C ASN A 169 -3.65 22.93 -5.94
N THR A 170 -2.80 23.52 -5.08
CA THR A 170 -2.11 22.80 -4.00
C THR A 170 -2.98 22.69 -2.75
N TRP A 171 -2.63 21.77 -1.87
CA TRP A 171 -3.27 21.65 -0.55
C TRP A 171 -3.18 22.96 0.23
N GLN A 172 -2.02 23.58 0.31
CA GLN A 172 -1.81 24.82 1.01
C GLN A 172 -2.69 25.96 0.45
N SER A 173 -2.74 26.10 -0.87
CA SER A 173 -3.54 27.13 -1.54
C SER A 173 -5.04 26.95 -1.24
N GLY A 174 -5.56 25.71 -1.35
CA GLY A 174 -6.96 25.46 -1.10
C GLY A 174 -7.35 25.54 0.38
N LEU A 175 -6.49 25.07 1.30
CA LEU A 175 -6.73 25.19 2.74
C LEU A 175 -6.72 26.65 3.18
N ARG A 176 -5.83 27.50 2.64
CA ARG A 176 -5.86 28.95 2.84
C ARG A 176 -7.18 29.57 2.36
N SER A 177 -7.66 29.16 1.17
CA SER A 177 -8.95 29.59 0.62
C SER A 177 -10.12 29.20 1.53
N MET A 178 -10.11 27.97 2.06
CA MET A 178 -11.12 27.49 3.02
C MET A 178 -11.12 28.29 4.31
N LEU A 179 -9.94 28.52 4.92
CA LEU A 179 -9.82 29.25 6.17
C LEU A 179 -10.19 30.72 5.98
N LEU A 180 -9.84 31.31 4.83
CA LEU A 180 -10.23 32.67 4.50
C LEU A 180 -11.76 32.79 4.32
N GLY A 181 -12.37 31.85 3.61
CA GLY A 181 -13.83 31.80 3.44
C GLY A 181 -14.58 31.67 4.76
N TYR A 182 -14.04 30.88 5.71
CA TYR A 182 -14.61 30.81 7.04
C TYR A 182 -14.57 32.15 7.79
N GLY A 183 -13.47 32.93 7.64
CA GLY A 183 -13.28 34.19 8.33
C GLY A 183 -14.01 35.38 7.70
N MET A 184 -14.14 35.40 6.36
CA MET A 184 -14.64 36.53 5.58
C MET A 184 -15.94 36.24 4.81
N GLY A 185 -16.32 34.95 4.65
CA GLY A 185 -17.41 34.54 3.73
C GLY A 185 -16.98 34.59 2.29
N ASP A 186 -17.92 34.93 1.38
CA ASP A 186 -17.69 35.04 -0.07
C ASP A 186 -17.27 36.48 -0.49
N ASP A 187 -16.59 37.22 0.38
CA ASP A 187 -16.14 38.57 0.11
C ASP A 187 -15.00 38.60 -0.96
N GLU A 188 -14.57 39.82 -1.31
CA GLU A 188 -13.53 40.05 -2.31
C GLU A 188 -12.20 39.35 -1.95
N PRO A 189 -11.42 38.94 -2.97
CA PRO A 189 -10.11 38.31 -2.74
C PRO A 189 -9.21 39.14 -1.82
N TRP A 190 -8.61 38.49 -0.83
CA TRP A 190 -7.68 39.11 0.09
C TRP A 190 -6.26 38.56 -0.07
N ALA A 191 -5.28 39.44 -0.19
CA ALA A 191 -3.87 39.09 -0.40
C ALA A 191 -3.63 38.07 -1.54
N GLY A 192 -4.44 38.13 -2.62
CA GLY A 192 -4.34 37.24 -3.77
C GLY A 192 -4.95 35.85 -3.58
N VAL A 193 -5.62 35.61 -2.45
CA VAL A 193 -6.36 34.39 -2.16
C VAL A 193 -7.86 34.64 -2.32
N GLU A 194 -8.52 33.80 -3.11
CA GLU A 194 -9.97 33.82 -3.30
C GLU A 194 -10.63 33.03 -2.16
N PRO A 195 -11.57 33.61 -1.39
CA PRO A 195 -12.22 32.89 -0.31
C PRO A 195 -13.12 31.77 -0.82
N PHE A 196 -13.18 30.65 -0.11
CA PHE A 196 -14.13 29.57 -0.38
C PHE A 196 -15.25 29.61 0.66
N GLY A 197 -16.39 30.23 0.32
CA GLY A 197 -17.43 30.62 1.24
C GLY A 197 -18.40 29.51 1.67
N GLU A 198 -18.24 28.26 1.21
CA GLU A 198 -19.10 27.16 1.65
C GLU A 198 -18.83 26.70 3.09
N ILE A 199 -17.81 27.23 3.76
CA ILE A 199 -17.40 26.82 5.10
C ILE A 199 -18.07 27.73 6.14
N GLY A 200 -18.96 27.14 6.94
CA GLY A 200 -19.66 27.91 7.98
C GLY A 200 -20.25 27.04 9.09
N GLY A 201 -20.66 27.68 10.16
CA GLY A 201 -21.34 27.03 11.26
C GLY A 201 -20.51 25.97 12.00
N LEU A 202 -21.17 24.94 12.49
CA LEU A 202 -20.54 23.85 13.26
C LEU A 202 -19.54 23.00 12.43
N GLN A 203 -19.67 23.02 11.12
CA GLN A 203 -18.80 22.25 10.22
C GLN A 203 -17.43 22.89 10.00
N ALA A 204 -17.25 24.16 10.35
CA ALA A 204 -15.98 24.88 10.17
C ALA A 204 -14.80 24.20 10.89
N SER A 205 -15.05 23.49 12.00
CA SER A 205 -14.03 22.72 12.71
C SER A 205 -13.40 21.61 11.86
N LEU A 206 -14.12 21.08 10.86
CA LEU A 206 -13.57 20.07 9.93
C LEU A 206 -12.45 20.66 9.06
N ALA A 207 -12.55 21.92 8.63
CA ALA A 207 -11.49 22.58 7.87
C ALA A 207 -10.18 22.67 8.68
N GLY A 208 -10.27 23.00 9.98
CA GLY A 208 -9.12 22.99 10.89
C GLY A 208 -8.51 21.61 11.04
N ARG A 209 -9.33 20.58 11.27
CA ARG A 209 -8.87 19.20 11.40
C ARG A 209 -8.23 18.66 10.10
N LEU A 210 -8.78 19.03 8.95
CA LEU A 210 -8.21 18.70 7.65
C LEU A 210 -6.85 19.42 7.45
N ASN A 211 -6.74 20.67 7.88
CA ASN A 211 -5.47 21.40 7.87
C ASN A 211 -4.43 20.72 8.76
N ASP A 212 -4.79 20.33 9.98
CA ASP A 212 -3.89 19.66 10.90
C ASP A 212 -3.41 18.30 10.32
N PHE A 213 -4.32 17.56 9.68
CA PHE A 213 -3.98 16.31 9.00
C PHE A 213 -2.95 16.54 7.88
N VAL A 214 -3.18 17.51 6.98
CA VAL A 214 -2.27 17.81 5.88
C VAL A 214 -0.94 18.36 6.40
N HIS A 215 -0.94 19.17 7.44
CA HIS A 215 0.27 19.68 8.08
C HIS A 215 1.11 18.54 8.70
N GLN A 216 0.46 17.55 9.31
CA GLN A 216 1.15 16.37 9.83
C GLN A 216 1.80 15.53 8.71
N LEU A 217 1.13 15.41 7.54
CA LEU A 217 1.69 14.77 6.36
C LEU A 217 2.89 15.55 5.81
N GLU A 218 2.83 16.88 5.80
CA GLU A 218 3.95 17.75 5.41
C GLU A 218 5.16 17.54 6.33
N THR A 219 4.94 17.51 7.65
CA THR A 219 5.98 17.26 8.64
C THR A 219 6.66 15.90 8.43
N LEU A 220 5.88 14.87 8.19
CA LEU A 220 6.41 13.53 7.87
C LEU A 220 7.16 13.54 6.54
N TRP A 221 6.62 14.18 5.50
CA TRP A 221 7.28 14.32 4.21
C TRP A 221 8.66 14.96 4.33
N GLN A 222 8.78 16.04 5.11
CA GLN A 222 10.07 16.71 5.38
C GLN A 222 11.04 15.78 6.14
N ALA A 223 10.54 15.08 7.16
CA ALA A 223 11.34 14.17 7.96
C ALA A 223 11.91 13.00 7.15
N LEU A 224 11.12 12.49 6.19
CA LEU A 224 11.52 11.37 5.31
C LEU A 224 12.56 11.75 4.25
N GLN A 225 12.84 13.02 4.02
CA GLN A 225 13.86 13.48 3.07
C GLN A 225 15.26 13.60 3.67
N THR A 226 15.39 13.42 4.97
CA THR A 226 16.65 13.58 5.68
C THR A 226 17.36 12.24 5.77
N HIS A 227 18.65 12.20 5.43
CA HIS A 227 19.49 11.02 5.65
C HIS A 227 19.60 10.71 7.14
N ARG A 228 19.44 9.43 7.50
CA ARG A 228 19.37 8.97 8.87
C ARG A 228 20.14 7.67 9.06
N THR A 229 20.58 7.42 10.28
CA THR A 229 21.07 6.10 10.68
C THR A 229 19.91 5.11 10.79
N PRO A 230 20.16 3.79 10.76
CA PRO A 230 19.10 2.79 10.94
C PRO A 230 18.28 2.96 12.22
N ASP A 231 18.93 3.35 13.32
CA ASP A 231 18.27 3.62 14.61
C ASP A 231 17.34 4.84 14.53
N GLU A 232 17.79 5.92 13.88
CA GLU A 232 16.98 7.12 13.66
C GLU A 232 15.78 6.83 12.73
N TRP A 233 15.93 5.92 11.75
CA TRP A 233 14.82 5.46 10.90
C TRP A 233 13.79 4.66 11.69
N GLU A 234 14.23 3.74 12.55
CA GLU A 234 13.34 2.99 13.44
C GLU A 234 12.53 3.94 14.33
N GLY A 235 13.21 4.92 14.95
CA GLY A 235 12.57 5.95 15.77
C GLY A 235 11.52 6.75 14.99
N LEU A 236 11.85 7.23 13.77
CA LEU A 236 10.93 7.97 12.91
C LEU A 236 9.68 7.15 12.54
N PHE A 237 9.85 5.89 12.16
CA PHE A 237 8.70 5.05 11.81
C PHE A 237 7.86 4.67 13.04
N SER A 238 8.47 4.48 14.20
CA SER A 238 7.75 4.27 15.45
C SER A 238 6.94 5.51 15.84
N GLU A 239 7.52 6.70 15.67
CA GLU A 239 6.85 7.99 15.90
C GLU A 239 5.71 8.20 14.89
N MET A 240 5.92 7.93 13.60
CA MET A 240 4.89 7.98 12.56
C MET A 240 3.66 7.15 12.94
N LEU A 241 3.85 5.93 13.44
CA LEU A 241 2.73 5.11 13.88
C LEU A 241 1.93 5.78 15.03
N GLY A 242 2.61 6.41 15.98
CA GLY A 242 1.96 7.13 17.08
C GLY A 242 1.26 8.43 16.65
N GLN A 243 1.79 9.09 15.62
CA GLN A 243 1.25 10.34 15.09
C GLN A 243 0.03 10.16 14.21
N PHE A 244 -0.04 9.06 13.46
CA PHE A 244 -1.13 8.83 12.49
C PHE A 244 -2.19 7.85 12.94
N PHE A 245 -1.89 6.93 13.85
CA PHE A 245 -2.85 5.90 14.26
C PHE A 245 -3.25 6.06 15.73
N HIS A 246 -4.57 6.06 15.97
CA HIS A 246 -5.14 6.16 17.30
C HIS A 246 -6.28 5.14 17.48
N LYS A 247 -6.38 4.53 18.69
CA LYS A 247 -7.42 3.57 19.04
C LYS A 247 -7.62 2.44 18.03
N VAL A 248 -6.51 1.91 17.53
CA VAL A 248 -6.55 0.82 16.54
C VAL A 248 -6.83 -0.50 17.27
N GLU A 249 -7.80 -1.26 16.79
CA GLU A 249 -8.26 -2.52 17.37
C GLU A 249 -8.30 -3.65 16.31
N GLY A 250 -8.53 -4.87 16.76
CA GLY A 250 -8.77 -6.01 15.89
C GLY A 250 -7.61 -6.37 14.97
N SER A 251 -7.91 -6.63 13.70
CA SER A 251 -6.95 -6.99 12.66
C SER A 251 -5.91 -5.90 12.41
N ASP A 252 -6.34 -4.64 12.43
CA ASP A 252 -5.48 -3.48 12.18
C ASP A 252 -4.38 -3.36 13.23
N LEU A 253 -4.71 -3.59 14.51
CA LEU A 253 -3.72 -3.62 15.59
C LEU A 253 -2.69 -4.75 15.39
N LEU A 254 -3.13 -5.91 14.93
CA LEU A 254 -2.24 -7.04 14.64
C LEU A 254 -1.27 -6.69 13.50
N LEU A 255 -1.75 -6.01 12.46
CA LEU A 255 -0.93 -5.55 11.34
C LEU A 255 0.11 -4.51 11.77
N LEU A 256 -0.29 -3.49 12.55
CA LEU A 256 0.64 -2.49 13.08
C LEU A 256 1.69 -3.11 14.01
N ASN A 257 1.30 -4.08 14.85
CA ASN A 257 2.24 -4.80 15.70
C ASN A 257 3.19 -5.70 14.89
N ARG A 258 2.73 -6.28 13.77
CA ARG A 258 3.59 -7.00 12.84
C ARG A 258 4.58 -6.07 12.18
N PHE A 259 4.15 -4.90 11.74
CA PHE A 259 5.04 -3.88 11.17
C PHE A 259 6.12 -3.47 12.17
N ARG A 260 5.77 -3.15 13.43
CA ARG A 260 6.75 -2.82 14.49
C ARG A 260 7.78 -3.92 14.69
N ARG A 261 7.37 -5.18 14.71
CA ARG A 261 8.30 -6.32 14.86
C ARG A 261 9.24 -6.46 13.67
N GLN A 262 8.74 -6.25 12.46
CA GLN A 262 9.57 -6.29 11.25
C GLN A 262 10.56 -5.13 11.20
N LEU A 263 10.16 -3.96 11.67
CA LEU A 263 11.03 -2.80 11.79
C LEU A 263 12.16 -3.04 12.82
N ALA A 264 11.84 -3.58 13.98
CA ALA A 264 12.85 -3.95 14.99
C ALA A 264 13.82 -5.02 14.46
N GLN A 265 13.32 -6.05 13.77
CA GLN A 265 14.16 -7.07 13.15
C GLN A 265 15.07 -6.46 12.06
N TRP A 266 14.54 -5.56 11.23
CA TRP A 266 15.34 -4.85 10.23
C TRP A 266 16.47 -4.05 10.88
N LEU A 267 16.21 -3.37 12.01
CA LEU A 267 17.23 -2.64 12.76
C LEU A 267 18.32 -3.59 13.27
N GLU A 268 17.95 -4.73 13.89
CA GLU A 268 18.90 -5.74 14.35
C GLU A 268 19.78 -6.26 13.20
N ASP A 269 19.18 -6.57 12.05
CA ASP A 269 19.88 -7.06 10.87
C ASP A 269 20.82 -5.99 10.29
N ALA A 270 20.39 -4.72 10.25
CA ALA A 270 21.21 -3.60 9.79
C ALA A 270 22.44 -3.37 10.67
N LEU A 271 22.26 -3.38 11.99
CA LEU A 271 23.37 -3.26 12.96
C LEU A 271 24.32 -4.46 12.88
N ALA A 272 23.80 -5.68 12.74
CA ALA A 272 24.61 -6.88 12.54
C ALA A 272 25.42 -6.86 11.25
N ALA A 273 24.90 -6.18 10.20
CA ALA A 273 25.62 -5.95 8.94
C ALA A 273 26.64 -4.81 9.00
N GLY A 274 26.75 -4.09 10.14
CA GLY A 274 27.65 -2.96 10.30
C GLY A 274 27.21 -1.68 9.60
N LEU A 275 25.90 -1.53 9.33
CA LEU A 275 25.33 -0.32 8.76
C LEU A 275 25.11 0.72 9.88
N GLU A 276 26.17 1.42 10.25
CA GLU A 276 26.14 2.51 11.25
C GLU A 276 26.07 3.89 10.58
N GLU A 277 26.30 3.97 9.27
CA GLU A 277 26.29 5.22 8.51
C GLU A 277 24.88 5.62 8.05
N GLN A 278 24.68 6.91 7.80
CA GLN A 278 23.43 7.50 7.29
C GLN A 278 23.10 6.95 5.90
N THR A 279 21.90 6.46 5.75
CA THR A 279 21.33 5.96 4.47
C THR A 279 20.25 6.91 3.94
#